data_37a4cd0258375b58d780bf50b6ab6cb1
#
_entry.id   37a4cd0258375b58d780bf50b6ab6cb1
#
_cell.length_a   1.000
_cell.length_b   1.000
_cell.length_c   1.000
_cell.angle_alpha   90.00
_cell.angle_beta   90.00
_cell.angle_gamma   90.00
#
_symmetry.space_group_name_H-M   'P 1'
#
loop_
_entity.id
_entity.type
_entity.pdbx_description
1 polymer ?
#
loop_
_entity_poly.entity_id
_entity_poly.type
_entity_poly.pdbx_seq_one_letter_code
_entity_poly.pdbx_strand_id
1 'polypeptide(L)'
;MDIRYIKADPSGNTTIFVLSQTVPARRSALAAKLLRPDCIGAEQVGYLTMAQDKPIRVDMMGGEFCGNASRSAAAYALLCSGKTEGDYAVSCSGCDHVLQAHAVQREKNKYDAYIEMPLPLAVEAILMDVGGMPSRFFRVSLPGIVHFVHFIDDTALADREVFWQAVQDYAAEEALEAYGLILFSPRQLQMIPAVYVTATDTLYWENSCGSGSVAVAAALACMGKKDVSCTIHQPGGTIDIMAHVEDGQLRRIVIGGPVLFGKEQQITLA
;
A
#
# COMPACT_ATOMS: atom_id res chain seq x y z
N MET A 1 1.24 23.27 -19.85
CA MET A 1 0.10 22.42 -19.49
C MET A 1 -0.26 22.66 -18.05
N ASP A 2 -1.54 23.02 -17.77
CA ASP A 2 -1.99 23.28 -16.40
C ASP A 2 -2.52 22.01 -15.76
N ILE A 3 -1.99 21.69 -14.60
CA ILE A 3 -2.32 20.48 -13.84
C ILE A 3 -2.87 20.90 -12.48
N ARG A 4 -4.13 20.55 -12.21
CA ARG A 4 -4.72 20.60 -10.86
C ARG A 4 -4.37 19.32 -10.12
N TYR A 5 -3.96 19.46 -8.87
CA TYR A 5 -3.58 18.34 -8.04
C TYR A 5 -3.84 18.60 -6.56
N ILE A 6 -3.88 17.51 -5.80
CA ILE A 6 -3.84 17.52 -4.35
C ILE A 6 -2.84 16.47 -3.87
N LYS A 7 -2.10 16.77 -2.81
CA LYS A 7 -1.20 15.81 -2.18
C LYS A 7 -1.91 15.14 -1.02
N ALA A 8 -1.94 13.82 -1.02
CA ALA A 8 -2.42 12.98 0.08
C ALA A 8 -1.23 12.34 0.79
N ASP A 9 -1.31 12.24 2.10
CA ASP A 9 -0.33 11.55 2.93
C ASP A 9 -1.04 10.47 3.77
N PRO A 10 -1.12 9.25 3.27
CA PRO A 10 -1.60 8.10 4.00
C PRO A 10 -0.45 7.42 4.78
N SER A 11 -0.07 8.01 5.93
CA SER A 11 0.96 7.44 6.80
C SER A 11 2.37 7.38 6.18
N GLY A 12 2.77 8.44 5.46
CA GLY A 12 4.10 8.59 4.89
C GLY A 12 4.26 8.10 3.44
N ASN A 13 3.31 7.32 2.90
CA ASN A 13 3.30 6.91 1.48
C ASN A 13 2.60 7.99 0.63
N THR A 14 3.30 9.12 0.44
CA THR A 14 2.70 10.32 -0.15
C THR A 14 2.32 10.14 -1.61
N THR A 15 1.09 10.54 -1.96
CA THR A 15 0.53 10.44 -3.30
C THR A 15 0.13 11.81 -3.84
N ILE A 16 0.56 12.16 -5.05
CA ILE A 16 0.01 13.28 -5.81
C ILE A 16 -1.20 12.77 -6.58
N PHE A 17 -2.39 13.21 -6.21
CA PHE A 17 -3.57 12.99 -7.04
C PHE A 17 -3.67 14.07 -8.10
N VAL A 18 -3.54 13.68 -9.35
CA VAL A 18 -3.80 14.53 -10.51
C VAL A 18 -5.31 14.54 -10.77
N LEU A 19 -5.90 15.75 -10.68
CA LEU A 19 -7.34 15.97 -10.81
C LEU A 19 -7.74 16.44 -12.22
N SER A 20 -6.76 16.90 -13.01
CA SER A 20 -6.95 17.29 -14.41
C SER A 20 -7.04 16.06 -15.31
N GLN A 21 -7.88 16.10 -16.33
CA GLN A 21 -7.90 15.06 -17.35
C GLN A 21 -6.54 14.97 -18.06
N THR A 22 -6.00 13.78 -18.14
CA THR A 22 -4.70 13.49 -18.76
C THR A 22 -4.82 12.33 -19.74
N VAL A 23 -4.20 12.48 -20.90
CA VAL A 23 -4.13 11.39 -21.88
C VAL A 23 -3.26 10.25 -21.32
N PRO A 24 -3.71 9.00 -21.30
CA PRO A 24 -2.97 7.88 -20.71
C PRO A 24 -1.52 7.78 -21.18
N ALA A 25 -1.26 7.95 -22.47
CA ALA A 25 0.09 7.88 -23.04
C ALA A 25 1.07 8.95 -22.51
N ARG A 26 0.58 10.00 -21.83
CA ARG A 26 1.42 11.06 -21.24
C ARG A 26 1.62 10.91 -19.73
N ARG A 27 0.92 9.97 -19.10
CA ARG A 27 0.87 9.85 -17.63
C ARG A 27 2.21 9.53 -17.02
N SER A 28 2.96 8.57 -17.55
CA SER A 28 4.28 8.19 -17.00
C SER A 28 5.29 9.35 -17.08
N ALA A 29 5.36 10.05 -18.21
CA ALA A 29 6.24 11.20 -18.37
C ALA A 29 5.82 12.39 -17.46
N LEU A 30 4.52 12.59 -17.26
CA LEU A 30 3.99 13.59 -16.34
C LEU A 30 4.33 13.23 -14.89
N ALA A 31 4.12 11.99 -14.50
CA ALA A 31 4.43 11.51 -13.15
C ALA A 31 5.92 11.71 -12.82
N ALA A 32 6.82 11.33 -13.74
CA ALA A 32 8.26 11.53 -13.56
C ALA A 32 8.63 13.00 -13.29
N LYS A 33 7.94 13.95 -13.93
CA LYS A 33 8.16 15.38 -13.67
C LYS A 33 7.63 15.80 -12.30
N LEU A 34 6.40 15.37 -11.94
CA LEU A 34 5.74 15.76 -10.70
C LEU A 34 6.46 15.21 -9.46
N LEU A 35 7.05 14.01 -9.54
CA LEU A 35 7.76 13.35 -8.44
C LEU A 35 9.09 14.00 -8.08
N ARG A 36 9.66 14.79 -8.98
CA ARG A 36 10.94 15.46 -8.72
C ARG A 36 10.85 16.35 -7.48
N PRO A 37 11.84 16.32 -6.58
CA PRO A 37 11.86 17.17 -5.37
C PRO A 37 11.82 18.68 -5.67
N ASP A 38 12.35 19.10 -6.82
CA ASP A 38 12.31 20.48 -7.29
C ASP A 38 10.99 20.89 -7.98
N CYS A 39 10.03 19.96 -8.11
CA CYS A 39 8.70 20.20 -8.61
C CYS A 39 7.67 20.14 -7.45
N ILE A 40 7.03 19.00 -7.21
CA ILE A 40 6.08 18.80 -6.11
C ILE A 40 6.67 17.87 -5.05
N GLY A 41 7.29 16.78 -5.48
CA GLY A 41 7.91 15.76 -4.65
C GLY A 41 6.88 14.92 -3.87
N ALA A 42 6.87 13.63 -4.16
CA ALA A 42 6.09 12.60 -3.46
C ALA A 42 6.65 11.22 -3.80
N GLU A 43 6.10 10.17 -3.21
CA GLU A 43 6.52 8.80 -3.53
C GLU A 43 5.84 8.27 -4.80
N GLN A 44 4.59 8.72 -5.07
CA GLN A 44 3.81 8.21 -6.20
C GLN A 44 2.81 9.21 -6.76
N VAL A 45 2.28 8.92 -7.95
CA VAL A 45 1.25 9.70 -8.63
C VAL A 45 0.07 8.80 -8.96
N GLY A 46 -1.14 9.26 -8.60
CA GLY A 46 -2.41 8.66 -8.99
C GLY A 46 -3.23 9.66 -9.82
N TYR A 47 -3.82 9.19 -10.91
CA TYR A 47 -4.74 9.96 -11.75
C TYR A 47 -6.16 9.67 -11.29
N LEU A 48 -6.81 10.66 -10.68
CA LEU A 48 -8.09 10.49 -10.04
C LEU A 48 -9.23 10.93 -10.98
N THR A 49 -10.20 10.05 -11.16
CA THR A 49 -11.42 10.34 -11.90
C THR A 49 -12.63 10.06 -11.01
N MET A 50 -13.45 11.07 -10.82
CA MET A 50 -14.74 10.96 -10.13
C MET A 50 -15.85 11.30 -11.11
N ALA A 51 -16.80 10.41 -11.31
CA ALA A 51 -17.98 10.59 -12.13
C ALA A 51 -19.22 10.18 -11.35
N GLN A 52 -20.32 10.85 -11.61
CA GLN A 52 -21.59 10.53 -10.96
C GLN A 52 -21.97 9.06 -11.22
N ASP A 53 -22.47 8.39 -10.18
CA ASP A 53 -22.95 6.98 -10.21
C ASP A 53 -21.92 5.94 -10.69
N LYS A 54 -20.63 6.27 -10.60
CA LYS A 54 -19.54 5.34 -10.93
C LYS A 54 -18.58 5.22 -9.75
N PRO A 55 -17.87 4.07 -9.63
CA PRO A 55 -16.76 3.97 -8.68
C PRO A 55 -15.72 5.08 -8.92
N ILE A 56 -15.11 5.55 -7.84
CA ILE A 56 -13.97 6.45 -7.91
C ILE A 56 -12.83 5.68 -8.60
N ARG A 57 -12.29 6.24 -9.67
CA ARG A 57 -11.20 5.59 -10.40
C ARG A 57 -9.86 6.20 -10.05
N VAL A 58 -8.91 5.35 -9.64
CA VAL A 58 -7.51 5.69 -9.43
C VAL A 58 -6.68 4.93 -10.44
N ASP A 59 -6.02 5.64 -11.34
CA ASP A 59 -5.01 5.05 -12.21
C ASP A 59 -3.62 5.41 -11.69
N MET A 60 -2.88 4.44 -11.19
CA MET A 60 -1.51 4.66 -10.72
C MET A 60 -0.56 4.86 -11.89
N MET A 61 0.54 5.56 -11.67
CA MET A 61 1.50 5.97 -12.70
C MET A 61 2.13 4.82 -13.48
N GLY A 62 2.31 3.66 -12.87
CA GLY A 62 2.84 2.44 -13.48
C GLY A 62 1.75 1.42 -13.82
N GLY A 63 0.48 1.70 -13.55
CA GLY A 63 -0.62 0.76 -13.74
C GLY A 63 -0.79 -0.28 -12.64
N GLU A 64 0.01 -0.20 -11.59
CA GLU A 64 -0.02 -1.05 -10.39
C GLU A 64 -1.27 -0.80 -9.52
N PHE A 65 -1.54 -1.73 -8.61
CA PHE A 65 -2.51 -1.54 -7.54
C PHE A 65 -1.87 -0.88 -6.32
N CYS A 66 -2.55 0.11 -5.74
CA CYS A 66 -2.12 0.77 -4.50
C CYS A 66 -3.27 0.94 -3.51
N GLY A 67 -3.26 0.20 -2.41
CA GLY A 67 -4.27 0.28 -1.34
C GLY A 67 -4.26 1.63 -0.63
N ASN A 68 -3.07 2.22 -0.40
CA ASN A 68 -2.92 3.55 0.21
C ASN A 68 -3.52 4.66 -0.67
N ALA A 69 -3.27 4.65 -1.98
CA ALA A 69 -3.89 5.59 -2.90
C ALA A 69 -5.41 5.38 -2.99
N SER A 70 -5.86 4.11 -3.01
CA SER A 70 -7.29 3.79 -3.10
C SER A 70 -8.07 4.28 -1.88
N ARG A 71 -7.59 4.04 -0.64
CA ARG A 71 -8.24 4.56 0.57
C ARG A 71 -8.19 6.09 0.65
N SER A 72 -7.11 6.69 0.17
CA SER A 72 -6.98 8.15 0.10
C SER A 72 -7.95 8.77 -0.92
N ALA A 73 -8.26 8.08 -2.01
CA ALA A 73 -9.25 8.53 -2.97
C ALA A 73 -10.67 8.55 -2.37
N ALA A 74 -11.02 7.57 -1.53
CA ALA A 74 -12.27 7.59 -0.78
C ALA A 74 -12.34 8.77 0.20
N ALA A 75 -11.24 9.04 0.93
CA ALA A 75 -11.15 10.21 1.81
C ALA A 75 -11.26 11.54 1.03
N TYR A 76 -10.69 11.61 -0.18
CA TYR A 76 -10.84 12.79 -1.05
C TYR A 76 -12.29 12.97 -1.54
N ALA A 77 -12.98 11.89 -1.88
CA ALA A 77 -14.39 11.97 -2.24
C ALA A 77 -15.25 12.45 -1.07
N LEU A 78 -14.94 12.01 0.16
CA LEU A 78 -15.58 12.53 1.36
C LEU A 78 -15.32 14.04 1.53
N LEU A 79 -14.07 14.49 1.37
CA LEU A 79 -13.71 15.92 1.39
C LEU A 79 -14.54 16.72 0.39
N CYS A 80 -14.67 16.24 -0.84
CA CYS A 80 -15.46 16.91 -1.90
C CYS A 80 -16.97 16.92 -1.61
N SER A 81 -17.49 15.91 -0.90
CA SER A 81 -18.91 15.80 -0.59
C SER A 81 -19.37 16.76 0.50
N GLY A 82 -18.45 17.31 1.31
CA GLY A 82 -18.75 18.12 2.48
C GLY A 82 -19.40 17.35 3.63
N LYS A 83 -19.49 16.02 3.55
CA LYS A 83 -19.99 15.17 4.63
C LYS A 83 -18.86 14.87 5.63
N THR A 84 -19.22 14.33 6.78
CA THR A 84 -18.28 13.92 7.82
C THR A 84 -17.93 12.43 7.77
N GLU A 85 -18.71 11.63 7.04
CA GLU A 85 -18.58 10.17 6.95
C GLU A 85 -19.25 9.66 5.67
N GLY A 86 -18.74 8.57 5.09
CA GLY A 86 -19.36 7.95 3.92
C GLY A 86 -18.67 6.67 3.45
N ASP A 87 -19.45 5.87 2.72
CA ASP A 87 -19.00 4.67 2.03
C ASP A 87 -18.82 4.96 0.55
N TYR A 88 -17.75 4.40 -0.03
CA TYR A 88 -17.35 4.66 -1.40
C TYR A 88 -16.94 3.38 -2.12
N ALA A 89 -17.33 3.27 -3.37
CA ALA A 89 -16.82 2.27 -4.29
C ALA A 89 -15.57 2.83 -4.99
N VAL A 90 -14.45 2.12 -4.95
CA VAL A 90 -13.18 2.53 -5.55
C VAL A 90 -12.70 1.47 -6.51
N SER A 91 -12.29 1.86 -7.71
CA SER A 91 -11.56 1.03 -8.64
C SER A 91 -10.14 1.56 -8.81
N CYS A 92 -9.15 0.67 -8.84
CA CYS A 92 -7.74 1.04 -8.99
C CYS A 92 -7.13 0.27 -10.17
N SER A 93 -6.15 0.86 -10.84
CA SER A 93 -5.29 0.10 -11.77
C SER A 93 -4.70 -1.12 -11.06
N GLY A 94 -4.35 -2.16 -11.78
CA GLY A 94 -3.79 -3.38 -11.21
C GLY A 94 -4.75 -4.21 -10.34
N CYS A 95 -6.05 -3.83 -10.28
CA CYS A 95 -7.08 -4.57 -9.58
C CYS A 95 -8.36 -4.62 -10.40
N ASP A 96 -8.85 -5.82 -10.69
CA ASP A 96 -10.05 -6.03 -11.52
C ASP A 96 -11.37 -5.90 -10.74
N HIS A 97 -11.27 -5.78 -9.41
CA HIS A 97 -12.44 -5.69 -8.53
C HIS A 97 -12.70 -4.24 -8.09
N VAL A 98 -13.97 -3.92 -7.92
CA VAL A 98 -14.38 -2.70 -7.24
C VAL A 98 -14.27 -2.93 -5.73
N LEU A 99 -13.47 -2.10 -5.07
CA LEU A 99 -13.20 -2.20 -3.64
C LEU A 99 -14.18 -1.33 -2.85
N GLN A 100 -14.57 -1.82 -1.68
CA GLN A 100 -15.39 -1.07 -0.73
C GLN A 100 -14.49 -0.29 0.22
N ALA A 101 -14.75 0.99 0.36
CA ALA A 101 -14.01 1.89 1.24
C ALA A 101 -14.96 2.68 2.12
N HIS A 102 -14.51 2.98 3.33
CA HIS A 102 -15.19 3.82 4.29
C HIS A 102 -14.26 4.97 4.71
N ALA A 103 -14.77 6.19 4.79
CA ALA A 103 -13.98 7.34 5.22
C ALA A 103 -14.73 8.18 6.25
N VAL A 104 -13.99 8.69 7.24
CA VAL A 104 -14.50 9.54 8.32
C VAL A 104 -13.60 10.76 8.46
N GLN A 105 -14.17 11.94 8.51
CA GLN A 105 -13.45 13.18 8.81
C GLN A 105 -13.18 13.27 10.32
N ARG A 106 -11.92 13.44 10.71
CA ARG A 106 -11.53 13.64 12.13
C ARG A 106 -11.33 15.10 12.46
N GLU A 107 -10.62 15.79 11.60
CA GLU A 107 -10.32 17.21 11.70
C GLU A 107 -10.31 17.83 10.29
N LYS A 108 -10.08 19.13 10.22
CA LYS A 108 -9.90 19.79 8.92
C LYS A 108 -8.71 19.17 8.19
N ASN A 109 -8.93 18.67 6.98
CA ASN A 109 -7.95 18.00 6.11
C ASN A 109 -7.35 16.69 6.68
N LYS A 110 -7.92 16.14 7.76
CA LYS A 110 -7.51 14.88 8.36
C LYS A 110 -8.68 13.90 8.38
N TYR A 111 -8.47 12.73 7.84
CA TYR A 111 -9.47 11.67 7.66
C TYR A 111 -8.90 10.36 8.15
N ASP A 112 -9.77 9.46 8.63
CA ASP A 112 -9.46 8.04 8.65
C ASP A 112 -10.17 7.39 7.47
N ALA A 113 -9.44 6.59 6.71
CA ALA A 113 -9.99 5.89 5.56
C ALA A 113 -9.58 4.42 5.58
N TYR A 114 -10.56 3.57 5.37
CA TYR A 114 -10.47 2.11 5.38
C TYR A 114 -10.86 1.57 4.01
N ILE A 115 -10.18 0.53 3.56
CA ILE A 115 -10.49 -0.10 2.27
C ILE A 115 -10.34 -1.62 2.38
N GLU A 116 -11.28 -2.33 1.79
CA GLU A 116 -11.19 -3.76 1.63
C GLU A 116 -10.14 -4.10 0.57
N MET A 117 -9.23 -5.00 0.91
CA MET A 117 -8.11 -5.38 0.06
C MET A 117 -8.37 -6.71 -0.64
N PRO A 118 -7.81 -6.92 -1.83
CA PRO A 118 -7.80 -8.23 -2.44
C PRO A 118 -7.22 -9.28 -1.50
N LEU A 119 -7.85 -10.46 -1.43
CA LEU A 119 -7.32 -11.57 -0.65
C LEU A 119 -6.04 -12.12 -1.27
N PRO A 120 -5.10 -12.64 -0.46
CA PRO A 120 -3.95 -13.37 -0.97
C PRO A 120 -4.38 -14.57 -1.83
N LEU A 121 -3.64 -14.81 -2.90
CA LEU A 121 -3.77 -16.00 -3.74
C LEU A 121 -3.27 -17.25 -3.01
N ALA A 122 -2.22 -17.09 -2.19
CA ALA A 122 -1.64 -18.14 -1.34
C ALA A 122 -0.94 -17.53 -0.12
N VAL A 123 -0.92 -18.30 0.99
CA VAL A 123 -0.13 -18.02 2.19
C VAL A 123 0.57 -19.30 2.58
N GLU A 124 1.89 -19.34 2.48
CA GLU A 124 2.70 -20.54 2.65
C GLU A 124 3.81 -20.29 3.67
N ALA A 125 4.05 -21.25 4.57
CA ALA A 125 5.22 -21.20 5.43
C ALA A 125 6.39 -21.87 4.73
N ILE A 126 7.49 -21.15 4.56
CA ILE A 126 8.71 -21.61 3.90
C ILE A 126 9.91 -21.42 4.80
N LEU A 127 11.02 -22.09 4.48
CA LEU A 127 12.32 -21.89 5.12
C LEU A 127 13.28 -21.30 4.11
N MET A 128 14.00 -20.27 4.52
CA MET A 128 15.12 -19.67 3.77
C MET A 128 16.37 -19.72 4.63
N ASP A 129 17.52 -19.80 4.00
CA ASP A 129 18.80 -19.60 4.68
C ASP A 129 19.06 -18.10 4.87
N VAL A 130 19.24 -17.67 6.11
CA VAL A 130 19.58 -16.30 6.47
C VAL A 130 20.92 -16.31 7.16
N GLY A 131 21.98 -16.00 6.42
CA GLY A 131 23.35 -15.97 6.96
C GLY A 131 23.84 -17.31 7.52
N GLY A 132 23.47 -18.43 6.88
CA GLY A 132 23.80 -19.79 7.33
C GLY A 132 22.82 -20.40 8.33
N MET A 133 21.72 -19.72 8.63
CA MET A 133 20.70 -20.17 9.60
C MET A 133 19.34 -20.35 8.92
N PRO A 134 18.71 -21.54 9.00
CA PRO A 134 17.37 -21.74 8.46
C PRO A 134 16.34 -20.91 9.23
N SER A 135 15.70 -20.00 8.53
CA SER A 135 14.74 -19.03 9.09
C SER A 135 13.37 -19.21 8.44
N ARG A 136 12.31 -19.12 9.25
CA ARG A 136 10.93 -19.31 8.78
C ARG A 136 10.38 -18.00 8.25
N PHE A 137 9.85 -18.04 7.02
CA PHE A 137 9.09 -16.95 6.41
C PHE A 137 7.67 -17.40 6.07
N PHE A 138 6.76 -16.43 5.96
CA PHE A 138 5.49 -16.60 5.27
C PHE A 138 5.59 -15.95 3.90
N ARG A 139 5.52 -16.79 2.86
CA ARG A 139 5.37 -16.36 1.47
C ARG A 139 3.90 -16.05 1.24
N VAL A 140 3.58 -14.78 1.04
CA VAL A 140 2.23 -14.29 0.80
C VAL A 140 2.13 -13.79 -0.63
N SER A 141 1.45 -14.53 -1.48
CA SER A 141 1.24 -14.18 -2.88
C SER A 141 0.01 -13.30 -3.00
N LEU A 142 0.19 -12.06 -3.42
CA LEU A 142 -0.86 -11.11 -3.73
C LEU A 142 -0.94 -10.89 -5.25
N PRO A 143 -2.05 -10.38 -5.80
CA PRO A 143 -2.08 -9.95 -7.19
C PRO A 143 -0.96 -8.94 -7.48
N GLY A 144 -0.02 -9.31 -8.35
CA GLY A 144 1.09 -8.47 -8.80
C GLY A 144 2.31 -8.37 -7.88
N ILE A 145 2.32 -8.99 -6.69
CA ILE A 145 3.49 -8.95 -5.80
C ILE A 145 3.51 -10.13 -4.83
N VAL A 146 4.70 -10.62 -4.49
CA VAL A 146 4.90 -11.62 -3.44
C VAL A 146 5.62 -10.97 -2.25
N HIS A 147 5.04 -11.04 -1.05
CA HIS A 147 5.71 -10.60 0.17
C HIS A 147 6.21 -11.79 0.99
N PHE A 148 7.42 -11.65 1.51
CA PHE A 148 8.06 -12.58 2.44
C PHE A 148 8.05 -11.95 3.83
N VAL A 149 7.15 -12.45 4.70
CA VAL A 149 6.99 -11.95 6.07
C VAL A 149 7.83 -12.79 7.00
N HIS A 150 8.77 -12.16 7.69
CA HIS A 150 9.57 -12.77 8.75
C HIS A 150 9.27 -12.12 10.09
N PHE A 151 8.98 -12.95 11.11
CA PHE A 151 8.71 -12.47 12.46
C PHE A 151 10.02 -12.34 13.24
N ILE A 152 10.23 -11.16 13.82
CA ILE A 152 11.40 -10.80 14.62
C ILE A 152 10.98 -10.30 15.99
N ASP A 153 11.86 -10.37 16.96
CA ASP A 153 11.59 -9.87 18.32
C ASP A 153 11.67 -8.33 18.38
N ASP A 154 12.69 -7.75 17.74
CA ASP A 154 12.94 -6.32 17.75
C ASP A 154 13.38 -5.83 16.36
N THR A 155 12.64 -4.86 15.82
CA THR A 155 12.93 -4.27 14.51
C THR A 155 14.22 -3.45 14.49
N ALA A 156 14.62 -2.86 15.64
CA ALA A 156 15.83 -2.05 15.73
C ALA A 156 17.12 -2.89 15.68
N LEU A 157 17.03 -4.18 16.03
CA LEU A 157 18.18 -5.11 16.08
C LEU A 157 18.31 -5.96 14.81
N ALA A 158 17.37 -5.84 13.86
CA ALA A 158 17.37 -6.63 12.65
C ALA A 158 18.46 -6.17 11.67
N ASP A 159 19.32 -7.10 11.26
CA ASP A 159 20.21 -6.89 10.13
C ASP A 159 19.42 -7.04 8.82
N ARG A 160 18.93 -5.91 8.32
CA ARG A 160 18.04 -5.85 7.16
C ARG A 160 18.68 -6.42 5.91
N GLU A 161 19.98 -6.22 5.73
CA GLU A 161 20.71 -6.63 4.53
C GLU A 161 20.80 -8.16 4.43
N VAL A 162 21.05 -8.84 5.55
CA VAL A 162 21.11 -10.31 5.58
C VAL A 162 19.76 -10.93 5.24
N PHE A 163 18.65 -10.37 5.78
CA PHE A 163 17.31 -10.84 5.44
C PHE A 163 16.93 -10.51 4.00
N TRP A 164 17.33 -9.33 3.53
CA TRP A 164 17.08 -8.91 2.15
C TRP A 164 17.80 -9.83 1.17
N GLN A 165 19.06 -10.16 1.41
CA GLN A 165 19.83 -11.07 0.55
C GLN A 165 19.14 -12.43 0.41
N ALA A 166 18.67 -13.01 1.53
CA ALA A 166 17.96 -14.28 1.51
C ALA A 166 16.67 -14.24 0.65
N VAL A 167 15.91 -13.14 0.74
CA VAL A 167 14.71 -12.94 -0.09
C VAL A 167 15.08 -12.74 -1.56
N GLN A 168 16.13 -12.00 -1.84
CA GLN A 168 16.61 -11.74 -3.21
C GLN A 168 17.06 -13.05 -3.90
N ASP A 169 17.81 -13.87 -3.20
CA ASP A 169 18.28 -15.17 -3.72
C ASP A 169 17.09 -16.09 -4.04
N TYR A 170 16.14 -16.21 -3.11
CA TYR A 170 14.93 -17.00 -3.31
C TYR A 170 14.06 -16.45 -4.47
N ALA A 171 13.87 -15.14 -4.53
CA ALA A 171 13.06 -14.51 -5.58
C ALA A 171 13.69 -14.65 -6.98
N ALA A 172 15.02 -14.68 -7.07
CA ALA A 172 15.73 -14.92 -8.32
C ALA A 172 15.52 -16.35 -8.84
N GLU A 173 15.50 -17.37 -7.95
CA GLU A 173 15.21 -18.76 -8.31
C GLU A 173 13.77 -18.92 -8.83
N GLU A 174 12.82 -18.19 -8.24
CA GLU A 174 11.39 -18.19 -8.61
C GLU A 174 11.07 -17.25 -9.79
N ALA A 175 12.04 -16.47 -10.29
CA ALA A 175 11.88 -15.46 -11.35
C ALA A 175 10.74 -14.46 -11.06
N LEU A 176 10.64 -13.96 -9.82
CA LEU A 176 9.59 -13.03 -9.41
C LEU A 176 9.80 -11.64 -10.02
N GLU A 177 8.73 -11.06 -10.58
CA GLU A 177 8.75 -9.72 -11.19
C GLU A 177 8.67 -8.58 -10.17
N ALA A 178 7.93 -8.81 -9.06
CA ALA A 178 7.85 -7.89 -7.94
C ALA A 178 7.73 -8.66 -6.63
N TYR A 179 8.54 -8.29 -5.65
CA TYR A 179 8.54 -8.94 -4.34
C TYR A 179 8.98 -8.01 -3.23
N GLY A 180 8.68 -8.38 -2.00
CA GLY A 180 9.05 -7.57 -0.84
C GLY A 180 9.42 -8.41 0.37
N LEU A 181 10.28 -7.83 1.20
CA LEU A 181 10.60 -8.31 2.54
C LEU A 181 9.81 -7.52 3.57
N ILE A 182 9.16 -8.20 4.48
CA ILE A 182 8.47 -7.60 5.62
C ILE A 182 9.06 -8.18 6.91
N LEU A 183 9.86 -7.39 7.61
CA LEU A 183 10.30 -7.70 8.96
C LEU A 183 9.27 -7.18 9.94
N PHE A 184 8.60 -8.04 10.68
CA PHE A 184 7.51 -7.67 11.57
C PHE A 184 7.75 -8.17 13.00
N SER A 185 7.67 -7.26 13.98
CA SER A 185 7.67 -7.59 15.40
C SER A 185 6.26 -7.63 15.97
N PRO A 186 5.73 -8.83 16.32
CA PRO A 186 4.40 -8.93 16.94
C PRO A 186 4.34 -8.28 18.32
N ARG A 187 5.46 -8.19 19.03
CA ARG A 187 5.54 -7.55 20.36
C ARG A 187 5.43 -6.04 20.29
N GLN A 188 6.09 -5.44 19.29
CA GLN A 188 6.13 -3.99 19.08
C GLN A 188 4.99 -3.52 18.18
N LEU A 189 4.29 -4.43 17.49
CA LEU A 189 3.38 -4.14 16.39
C LEU A 189 4.04 -3.22 15.34
N GLN A 190 5.30 -3.49 15.05
CA GLN A 190 6.13 -2.66 14.17
C GLN A 190 6.63 -3.48 13.00
N MET A 191 6.61 -2.89 11.80
CA MET A 191 7.16 -3.51 10.61
C MET A 191 8.13 -2.60 9.85
N ILE A 192 9.06 -3.25 9.15
CA ILE A 192 9.99 -2.62 8.21
C ILE A 192 9.71 -3.24 6.85
N PRO A 193 9.11 -2.50 5.91
CA PRO A 193 8.81 -3.00 4.58
C PRO A 193 9.90 -2.63 3.57
N ALA A 194 10.29 -3.60 2.74
CA ALA A 194 11.06 -3.37 1.53
C ALA A 194 10.33 -3.96 0.33
N VAL A 195 10.37 -3.28 -0.80
CA VAL A 195 9.77 -3.71 -2.07
C VAL A 195 10.79 -3.56 -3.19
N TYR A 196 10.88 -4.58 -4.02
CA TYR A 196 11.71 -4.58 -5.23
C TYR A 196 10.87 -4.85 -6.47
N VAL A 197 11.17 -4.13 -7.52
CA VAL A 197 10.54 -4.27 -8.83
C VAL A 197 11.61 -4.59 -9.86
N THR A 198 11.58 -5.80 -10.41
CA THR A 198 12.58 -6.33 -11.35
C THR A 198 12.66 -5.48 -12.64
N ALA A 199 11.53 -5.04 -13.16
CA ALA A 199 11.48 -4.26 -14.39
C ALA A 199 12.24 -2.92 -14.32
N THR A 200 12.39 -2.36 -13.13
CA THR A 200 13.10 -1.09 -12.89
C THR A 200 14.41 -1.27 -12.13
N ASP A 201 14.73 -2.49 -11.72
CA ASP A 201 15.90 -2.81 -10.88
C ASP A 201 15.99 -1.89 -9.67
N THR A 202 14.86 -1.73 -8.93
CA THR A 202 14.77 -0.74 -7.87
C THR A 202 14.29 -1.36 -6.57
N LEU A 203 15.09 -1.20 -5.51
CA LEU A 203 14.74 -1.53 -4.13
C LEU A 203 14.29 -0.27 -3.39
N TYR A 204 13.13 -0.34 -2.76
CA TYR A 204 12.59 0.70 -1.90
C TYR A 204 12.40 0.17 -0.47
N TRP A 205 13.04 0.79 0.51
CA TRP A 205 12.65 0.68 1.90
C TRP A 205 11.52 1.68 2.14
N GLU A 206 10.29 1.16 2.17
CA GLU A 206 9.10 2.00 2.17
C GLU A 206 8.81 2.64 3.53
N ASN A 207 8.28 3.86 3.51
CA ASN A 207 7.76 4.51 4.71
C ASN A 207 6.44 3.88 5.18
N SER A 208 5.62 3.39 4.24
CA SER A 208 4.34 2.76 4.54
C SER A 208 3.91 1.84 3.39
N CYS A 209 3.69 0.57 3.70
CA CYS A 209 3.33 -0.47 2.73
C CYS A 209 1.95 -1.06 3.04
N GLY A 210 0.98 -0.77 2.17
CA GLY A 210 -0.38 -1.33 2.28
C GLY A 210 -0.42 -2.83 2.00
N SER A 211 0.21 -3.29 0.92
CA SER A 211 0.29 -4.72 0.56
C SER A 211 1.09 -5.53 1.57
N GLY A 212 2.18 -4.96 2.11
CA GLY A 212 2.94 -5.57 3.21
C GLY A 212 2.10 -5.70 4.48
N SER A 213 1.25 -4.71 4.79
CA SER A 213 0.29 -4.80 5.91
C SER A 213 -0.74 -5.92 5.71
N VAL A 214 -1.23 -6.11 4.48
CA VAL A 214 -2.09 -7.25 4.11
C VAL A 214 -1.34 -8.57 4.31
N ALA A 215 -0.08 -8.64 3.90
CA ALA A 215 0.74 -9.85 4.08
C ALA A 215 0.94 -10.22 5.55
N VAL A 216 1.19 -9.22 6.42
CA VAL A 216 1.25 -9.43 7.89
C VAL A 216 -0.09 -9.93 8.42
N ALA A 217 -1.21 -9.30 8.05
CA ALA A 217 -2.55 -9.71 8.48
C ALA A 217 -2.84 -11.15 8.08
N ALA A 218 -2.51 -11.54 6.84
CA ALA A 218 -2.71 -12.88 6.31
C ALA A 218 -1.83 -13.92 7.02
N ALA A 219 -0.57 -13.60 7.28
CA ALA A 219 0.35 -14.49 8.01
C ALA A 219 -0.13 -14.72 9.44
N LEU A 220 -0.53 -13.68 10.16
CA LEU A 220 -1.09 -13.77 11.51
C LEU A 220 -2.40 -14.57 11.55
N ALA A 221 -3.31 -14.31 10.61
CA ALA A 221 -4.57 -15.04 10.49
C ALA A 221 -4.35 -16.52 10.18
N CYS A 222 -3.43 -16.85 9.29
CA CYS A 222 -3.04 -18.23 8.95
C CYS A 222 -2.48 -18.98 10.17
N MET A 223 -1.59 -18.34 10.94
CA MET A 223 -1.02 -18.94 12.16
C MET A 223 -2.06 -19.16 13.26
N GLY A 224 -2.90 -18.15 13.52
CA GLY A 224 -3.85 -18.16 14.61
C GLY A 224 -5.19 -18.80 14.28
N LYS A 225 -5.53 -18.96 13.01
CA LYS A 225 -6.85 -19.38 12.50
C LYS A 225 -8.00 -18.61 13.14
N LYS A 226 -7.79 -17.32 13.36
CA LYS A 226 -8.73 -16.41 14.03
C LYS A 226 -8.60 -15.00 13.47
N ASP A 227 -9.59 -14.19 13.78
CA ASP A 227 -9.59 -12.76 13.43
C ASP A 227 -8.34 -12.04 13.95
N VAL A 228 -7.86 -11.09 13.16
CA VAL A 228 -6.75 -10.22 13.51
C VAL A 228 -7.24 -8.77 13.45
N SER A 229 -6.95 -8.00 14.47
CA SER A 229 -7.22 -6.56 14.48
C SER A 229 -6.12 -5.87 15.29
N CYS A 230 -5.30 -5.06 14.64
CA CYS A 230 -4.28 -4.25 15.29
C CYS A 230 -3.82 -3.09 14.42
N THR A 231 -3.14 -2.13 15.03
CA THR A 231 -2.46 -1.03 14.35
C THR A 231 -0.97 -1.38 14.21
N ILE A 232 -0.48 -1.38 12.98
CA ILE A 232 0.94 -1.64 12.67
C ILE A 232 1.67 -0.31 12.54
N HIS A 233 2.74 -0.15 13.30
CA HIS A 233 3.68 0.96 13.18
C HIS A 233 4.66 0.70 12.04
N GLN A 234 4.86 1.70 11.18
CA GLN A 234 5.78 1.68 10.05
C GLN A 234 6.65 2.95 10.08
N PRO A 235 7.74 3.04 9.32
CA PRO A 235 8.62 4.21 9.38
C PRO A 235 7.91 5.57 9.19
N GLY A 236 6.91 5.63 8.33
CA GLY A 236 6.16 6.86 8.01
C GLY A 236 4.87 7.07 8.80
N GLY A 237 4.44 6.12 9.63
CA GLY A 237 3.20 6.23 10.39
C GLY A 237 2.56 4.90 10.73
N THR A 238 1.23 4.83 10.72
CA THR A 238 0.49 3.63 11.12
C THR A 238 -0.50 3.18 10.06
N ILE A 239 -0.68 1.88 9.95
CA ILE A 239 -1.78 1.26 9.20
C ILE A 239 -2.53 0.32 10.15
N ASP A 240 -3.85 0.51 10.23
CA ASP A 240 -4.75 -0.44 10.88
C ASP A 240 -4.98 -1.63 9.97
N ILE A 241 -4.93 -2.83 10.52
CA ILE A 241 -5.30 -4.05 9.81
C ILE A 241 -6.44 -4.75 10.52
N MET A 242 -7.38 -5.26 9.74
CA MET A 242 -8.48 -6.10 10.19
C MET A 242 -8.62 -7.28 9.23
N ALA A 243 -8.40 -8.49 9.71
CA ALA A 243 -8.59 -9.71 8.95
C ALA A 243 -9.67 -10.55 9.61
N HIS A 244 -10.66 -10.97 8.84
CA HIS A 244 -11.76 -11.84 9.29
C HIS A 244 -11.54 -13.26 8.80
N VAL A 245 -11.63 -14.22 9.73
CA VAL A 245 -11.45 -15.65 9.49
C VAL A 245 -12.73 -16.39 9.83
N GLU A 246 -13.25 -17.14 8.88
CA GLU A 246 -14.41 -18.00 9.03
C GLU A 246 -14.04 -19.43 8.63
N ASP A 247 -14.37 -20.41 9.47
CA ASP A 247 -14.00 -21.82 9.28
C ASP A 247 -12.51 -22.05 9.04
N GLY A 248 -11.65 -21.26 9.71
CA GLY A 248 -10.19 -21.32 9.56
C GLY A 248 -9.65 -20.79 8.26
N GLN A 249 -10.50 -20.15 7.45
CA GLN A 249 -10.14 -19.52 6.19
C GLN A 249 -10.27 -18.00 6.27
N LEU A 250 -9.28 -17.31 5.72
CA LEU A 250 -9.31 -15.86 5.58
C LEU A 250 -10.40 -15.45 4.56
N ARG A 251 -11.36 -14.64 4.99
CA ARG A 251 -12.51 -14.21 4.18
C ARG A 251 -12.48 -12.75 3.79
N ARG A 252 -11.84 -11.92 4.60
CA ARG A 252 -11.81 -10.48 4.38
C ARG A 252 -10.57 -9.87 5.01
N ILE A 253 -9.94 -8.92 4.32
CA ILE A 253 -8.89 -8.05 4.88
C ILE A 253 -9.25 -6.61 4.58
N VAL A 254 -9.15 -5.77 5.59
CA VAL A 254 -9.29 -4.31 5.48
C VAL A 254 -8.01 -3.67 6.00
N ILE A 255 -7.49 -2.70 5.27
CA ILE A 255 -6.47 -1.80 5.78
C ILE A 255 -7.06 -0.41 5.95
N GLY A 256 -6.51 0.38 6.87
CA GLY A 256 -7.00 1.73 7.12
C GLY A 256 -6.05 2.58 7.92
N GLY A 257 -6.58 3.73 8.35
CA GLY A 257 -5.87 4.68 9.20
C GLY A 257 -5.85 6.09 8.62
N PRO A 258 -5.00 6.98 9.16
CA PRO A 258 -5.02 8.39 8.84
C PRO A 258 -4.64 8.68 7.40
N VAL A 259 -5.28 9.71 6.85
CA VAL A 259 -4.96 10.35 5.57
C VAL A 259 -4.99 11.85 5.79
N LEU A 260 -3.88 12.52 5.48
CA LEU A 260 -3.78 13.97 5.52
C LEU A 260 -3.82 14.54 4.11
N PHE A 261 -4.54 15.64 3.92
CA PHE A 261 -4.54 16.34 2.64
C PHE A 261 -3.86 17.70 2.73
N GLY A 262 -3.04 17.99 1.71
CA GLY A 262 -2.63 19.35 1.42
C GLY A 262 -3.82 20.19 0.88
N LYS A 263 -3.53 21.40 0.42
CA LYS A 263 -4.50 22.18 -0.35
C LYS A 263 -4.51 21.71 -1.80
N GLU A 264 -5.66 21.83 -2.46
CA GLU A 264 -5.67 21.77 -3.92
C GLU A 264 -4.83 22.90 -4.49
N GLN A 265 -4.04 22.57 -5.50
CA GLN A 265 -3.11 23.50 -6.15
C GLN A 265 -3.15 23.30 -7.66
N GLN A 266 -2.59 24.27 -8.36
CA GLN A 266 -2.38 24.21 -9.81
C GLN A 266 -0.92 24.51 -10.12
N ILE A 267 -0.35 23.73 -11.03
CA ILE A 267 1.02 23.95 -11.54
C ILE A 267 0.98 24.01 -13.07
N THR A 268 1.74 24.93 -13.64
CA THR A 268 1.94 25.02 -15.09
C THR A 268 3.28 24.37 -15.43
N LEU A 269 3.23 23.26 -16.16
CA LEU A 269 4.41 22.56 -16.63
C LEU A 269 4.72 22.96 -18.07
N ALA A 270 6.00 23.26 -18.32
CA ALA A 270 6.53 23.57 -19.64
C ALA A 270 6.57 22.32 -20.55
#